data_afe14da174252e9145d89bd434b0ebf0
#
_entry.id   afe14da174252e9145d89bd434b0ebf0
#
_cell.length_a   1.000
_cell.length_b   1.000
_cell.length_c   1.000
_cell.angle_alpha   90.00
_cell.angle_beta   90.00
_cell.angle_gamma   90.00
#
_symmetry.space_group_name_H-M   'P 1'
#
loop_
_entity.id
_entity.type
_entity.pdbx_description
1 polymer ?
#
loop_
_entity_poly.entity_id
_entity_poly.type
_entity_poly.pdbx_seq_one_letter_code
_entity_poly.pdbx_strand_id
1 'polypeptide(L)'
;SNFKLNMLYNEIEEVLRSVYDPEIPVNIVDLGLVYKLEVGEAGKVKIIMTLTAPGCPVAGDIVAEVQQKTEAVEGVTDVYVHLTFDPPWNREMMTEEAKLELGFL
;
A
#
# COMPACT_ATOMS: atom_id res chain seq x y z
N SER A 1 19.94 -10.08 -7.01
CA SER A 1 20.86 -9.07 -6.46
C SER A 1 20.09 -7.94 -5.80
N ASN A 2 20.76 -7.19 -4.95
CA ASN A 2 20.16 -6.06 -4.25
C ASN A 2 19.62 -5.00 -5.21
N PHE A 3 20.29 -4.81 -6.34
CA PHE A 3 19.86 -3.84 -7.34
C PHE A 3 18.48 -4.23 -7.92
N LYS A 4 18.32 -5.49 -8.28
CA LYS A 4 17.05 -5.98 -8.82
C LYS A 4 15.92 -5.90 -7.79
N LEU A 5 16.22 -6.24 -6.55
CA LEU A 5 15.24 -6.17 -5.46
C LEU A 5 14.81 -4.71 -5.22
N ASN A 6 15.76 -3.78 -5.24
CA ASN A 6 15.46 -2.37 -5.06
C ASN A 6 14.61 -1.82 -6.20
N MET A 7 14.91 -2.22 -7.44
CA MET A 7 14.10 -1.81 -8.59
C MET A 7 12.68 -2.35 -8.48
N LEU A 8 12.55 -3.62 -8.14
CA LEU A 8 11.25 -4.25 -7.98
C LEU A 8 10.45 -3.61 -6.85
N TYR A 9 11.10 -3.36 -5.73
CA TYR A 9 10.49 -2.65 -4.60
C TYR A 9 9.94 -1.29 -5.03
N ASN A 10 10.75 -0.52 -5.75
CA ASN A 10 10.35 0.82 -6.19
C ASN A 10 9.19 0.77 -7.18
N GLU A 11 9.17 -0.20 -8.08
CA GLU A 11 8.07 -0.37 -9.02
C GLU A 11 6.77 -0.72 -8.30
N ILE A 12 6.85 -1.62 -7.32
CA ILE A 12 5.67 -1.99 -6.53
C ILE A 12 5.16 -0.79 -5.75
N GLU A 13 6.05 -0.05 -5.11
CA GLU A 13 5.65 1.15 -4.36
C GLU A 13 4.95 2.16 -5.28
N GLU A 14 5.48 2.36 -6.48
CA GLU A 14 4.86 3.26 -7.45
C GLU A 14 3.47 2.78 -7.87
N VAL A 15 3.31 1.47 -8.07
CA VAL A 15 2.02 0.87 -8.39
C VAL A 15 1.03 1.07 -7.24
N LEU A 16 1.49 0.93 -5.99
CA LEU A 16 0.63 1.15 -4.82
C LEU A 16 0.17 2.60 -4.71
N ARG A 17 0.94 3.55 -5.24
CA ARG A 17 0.53 4.95 -5.30
C ARG A 17 -0.62 5.19 -6.29
N SER A 18 -0.96 4.22 -7.09
CA SER A 18 -2.13 4.30 -7.99
C SER A 18 -3.41 3.77 -7.34
N VAL A 19 -3.32 3.27 -6.11
CA VAL A 19 -4.49 2.78 -5.36
C VAL A 19 -4.95 3.86 -4.40
N TYR A 20 -6.21 4.26 -4.49
CA TYR A 20 -6.75 5.37 -3.73
C TYR A 20 -7.78 4.90 -2.71
N ASP A 21 -7.81 5.58 -1.57
CA ASP A 21 -8.87 5.39 -0.59
C ASP A 21 -10.19 5.91 -1.18
N PRO A 22 -11.31 5.22 -0.95
CA PRO A 22 -12.59 5.66 -1.54
C PRO A 22 -13.15 6.92 -0.88
N GLU A 23 -12.77 7.21 0.35
CA GLU A 23 -13.31 8.36 1.09
C GLU A 23 -12.36 9.54 1.14
N ILE A 24 -11.07 9.28 1.20
CA ILE A 24 -10.05 10.32 1.25
C ILE A 24 -9.30 10.29 -0.09
N PRO A 25 -9.33 11.37 -0.88
CA PRO A 25 -8.80 11.35 -2.25
C PRO A 25 -7.28 11.41 -2.30
N VAL A 26 -6.63 10.48 -1.62
CA VAL A 26 -5.17 10.36 -1.55
C VAL A 26 -4.85 8.88 -1.70
N ASN A 27 -3.71 8.56 -2.33
CA ASN A 27 -3.28 7.19 -2.50
C ASN A 27 -2.89 6.55 -1.16
N ILE A 28 -2.95 5.23 -1.13
CA ILE A 28 -2.76 4.48 0.12
C ILE A 28 -1.34 4.61 0.71
N VAL A 29 -0.34 4.87 -0.14
CA VAL A 29 1.04 5.04 0.36
C VAL A 29 1.15 6.35 1.12
N ASP A 30 0.69 7.45 0.52
CA ASP A 30 0.76 8.77 1.15
C ASP A 30 -0.18 8.90 2.34
N LEU A 31 -1.25 8.12 2.37
CA LEU A 31 -2.11 8.04 3.55
C LEU A 31 -1.45 7.31 4.72
N GLY A 32 -0.39 6.54 4.45
CA GLY A 32 0.26 5.74 5.49
C GLY A 32 -0.47 4.45 5.78
N LEU A 33 -1.22 3.93 4.81
CA LEU A 33 -1.96 2.67 4.98
C LEU A 33 -1.11 1.43 4.75
N VAL A 34 0.04 1.56 4.09
CA VAL A 34 0.96 0.46 3.86
C VAL A 34 1.97 0.43 5.00
N TYR A 35 1.80 -0.52 5.90
CA TYR A 35 2.67 -0.63 7.06
C TYR A 35 3.98 -1.34 6.76
N LYS A 36 3.96 -2.26 5.80
CA LYS A 36 5.16 -3.01 5.46
C LYS A 36 5.07 -3.49 4.02
N LEU A 37 6.17 -3.37 3.31
CA LEU A 37 6.34 -3.92 1.97
C LEU A 37 7.65 -4.69 1.97
N GLU A 38 7.57 -6.00 1.76
CA GLU A 38 8.74 -6.86 1.67
C GLU A 38 8.79 -7.52 0.30
N VAL A 39 9.95 -7.52 -0.31
CA VAL A 39 10.18 -8.13 -1.62
C VAL A 39 11.32 -9.12 -1.49
N GLY A 40 11.03 -10.40 -1.75
CA GLY A 40 12.01 -11.47 -1.69
C GLY A 40 12.67 -11.73 -3.03
N GLU A 41 13.81 -12.43 -3.02
CA GLU A 41 14.60 -12.68 -4.23
C GLU A 41 13.88 -13.51 -5.29
N ALA A 42 12.94 -14.34 -4.88
CA ALA A 42 12.15 -15.13 -5.82
C ALA A 42 10.96 -14.37 -6.40
N GLY A 43 10.86 -13.05 -6.16
CA GLY A 43 9.72 -12.25 -6.60
C GLY A 43 8.50 -12.40 -5.71
N LYS A 44 8.68 -12.92 -4.51
CA LYS A 44 7.59 -13.05 -3.54
C LYS A 44 7.43 -11.75 -2.78
N VAL A 45 6.22 -11.23 -2.76
CA VAL A 45 5.91 -9.94 -2.16
C VAL A 45 4.96 -10.14 -0.98
N LYS A 46 5.27 -9.46 0.12
CA LYS A 46 4.40 -9.42 1.30
C LYS A 46 4.05 -7.97 1.59
N ILE A 47 2.76 -7.69 1.71
CA ILE A 47 2.26 -6.36 2.02
C ILE A 47 1.41 -6.47 3.28
N ILE A 48 1.74 -5.65 4.28
CA ILE A 48 0.90 -5.50 5.47
C ILE A 48 0.31 -4.11 5.40
N MET A 49 -1.01 -4.02 5.42
CA MET A 49 -1.70 -2.75 5.26
C MET A 49 -2.89 -2.63 6.19
N THR A 50 -3.39 -1.42 6.32
CA THR A 50 -4.59 -1.12 7.08
C THR A 50 -5.53 -0.27 6.25
N LEU A 51 -6.65 0.11 6.85
CA LEU A 51 -7.62 1.03 6.28
C LEU A 51 -7.87 2.17 7.27
N THR A 52 -8.47 3.27 6.79
CA THR A 52 -8.71 4.43 7.63
C THR A 52 -9.72 4.16 8.73
N ALA A 53 -10.59 3.17 8.54
CA ALA A 53 -11.56 2.78 9.56
C ALA A 53 -11.90 1.29 9.44
N PRO A 54 -12.08 0.58 10.57
CA PRO A 54 -12.56 -0.80 10.55
C PRO A 54 -13.98 -0.86 10.00
N GLY A 55 -14.33 -1.97 9.34
CA GLY A 55 -15.68 -2.18 8.86
C GLY A 55 -16.05 -1.44 7.59
N CYS A 56 -15.06 -0.88 6.89
CA CYS A 56 -15.29 -0.25 5.59
C CYS A 56 -15.88 -1.29 4.62
N PRO A 57 -17.06 -1.02 4.02
CA PRO A 57 -17.69 -2.01 3.14
C PRO A 57 -16.92 -2.28 1.85
N VAL A 58 -16.00 -1.39 1.46
CA VAL A 58 -15.17 -1.56 0.27
C VAL A 58 -13.78 -2.10 0.60
N ALA A 59 -13.54 -2.55 1.83
CA ALA A 59 -12.24 -3.06 2.26
C ALA A 59 -11.74 -4.18 1.34
N GLY A 60 -12.64 -5.11 0.97
CA GLY A 60 -12.29 -6.21 0.07
C GLY A 60 -11.85 -5.73 -1.30
N ASP A 61 -12.46 -4.65 -1.78
CA ASP A 61 -12.15 -4.10 -3.10
C ASP A 61 -10.76 -3.48 -3.11
N ILE A 62 -10.39 -2.75 -2.04
CA ILE A 62 -9.06 -2.14 -1.94
C ILE A 62 -7.98 -3.22 -1.85
N VAL A 63 -8.19 -4.23 -1.01
CA VAL A 63 -7.24 -5.33 -0.86
C VAL A 63 -7.10 -6.08 -2.19
N ALA A 64 -8.21 -6.34 -2.88
CA ALA A 64 -8.18 -7.01 -4.18
C ALA A 64 -7.43 -6.18 -5.21
N GLU A 65 -7.61 -4.87 -5.23
CA GLU A 65 -6.90 -3.99 -6.14
C GLU A 65 -5.39 -4.01 -5.87
N VAL A 66 -4.99 -3.94 -4.60
CA VAL A 66 -3.59 -4.05 -4.20
C VAL A 66 -3.00 -5.37 -4.68
N GLN A 67 -3.72 -6.46 -4.44
CA GLN A 67 -3.30 -7.80 -4.85
C GLN A 67 -3.09 -7.87 -6.36
N GLN A 68 -4.10 -7.47 -7.13
CA GLN A 68 -4.07 -7.58 -8.58
C GLN A 68 -3.01 -6.69 -9.21
N LYS A 69 -2.91 -5.46 -8.78
CA LYS A 69 -1.93 -4.52 -9.34
C LYS A 69 -0.50 -4.95 -9.03
N THR A 70 -0.28 -5.48 -7.84
CA THR A 70 1.06 -5.96 -7.45
C THR A 70 1.41 -7.22 -8.24
N GLU A 71 0.46 -8.14 -8.42
CA GLU A 71 0.69 -9.35 -9.21
C GLU A 71 1.04 -9.05 -10.67
N ALA A 72 0.55 -7.92 -11.19
CA ALA A 72 0.80 -7.54 -12.58
C ALA A 72 2.20 -6.95 -12.80
N VAL A 73 2.95 -6.67 -11.75
CA VAL A 73 4.31 -6.14 -11.89
C VAL A 73 5.23 -7.25 -12.38
N GLU A 74 5.99 -6.97 -13.43
CA GLU A 74 6.93 -7.94 -13.99
C GLU A 74 7.99 -8.30 -12.95
N GLY A 75 8.23 -9.58 -12.77
CA GLY A 75 9.16 -10.08 -11.77
C GLY A 75 8.51 -10.54 -10.48
N VAL A 76 7.24 -10.20 -10.27
CA VAL A 76 6.49 -10.68 -9.11
C VAL A 76 5.94 -12.07 -9.41
N THR A 77 6.18 -13.01 -8.50
CA THR A 77 5.73 -14.40 -8.65
C THR A 77 4.61 -14.76 -7.69
N ASP A 78 4.52 -14.08 -6.56
CA ASP A 78 3.50 -14.37 -5.56
C ASP A 78 3.30 -13.13 -4.68
N VAL A 79 2.07 -12.86 -4.30
CA VAL A 79 1.74 -11.69 -3.47
C VAL A 79 0.86 -12.14 -2.30
N TYR A 80 1.29 -11.79 -1.10
CA TYR A 80 0.50 -11.99 0.11
C TYR A 80 0.16 -10.61 0.69
N VAL A 81 -1.13 -10.31 0.80
CA VAL A 81 -1.61 -9.06 1.39
C VAL A 81 -2.29 -9.39 2.71
N HIS A 82 -1.80 -8.80 3.78
CA HIS A 82 -2.35 -8.96 5.13
C HIS A 82 -2.97 -7.65 5.59
N LEU A 83 -4.27 -7.67 5.86
CA LEU A 83 -4.98 -6.52 6.41
C LEU A 83 -4.93 -6.59 7.93
N THR A 84 -4.50 -5.50 8.56
CA THR A 84 -4.44 -5.40 10.01
C THR A 84 -5.01 -4.06 10.48
N PHE A 85 -5.52 -4.04 11.72
CA PHE A 85 -5.94 -2.81 12.36
C PHE A 85 -5.15 -2.55 13.64
N ASP A 86 -3.96 -3.15 13.72
CA ASP A 86 -3.05 -2.97 14.85
C ASP A 86 -1.65 -2.64 14.34
N PRO A 87 -1.16 -1.39 14.54
CA PRO A 87 -1.86 -0.30 15.20
C PRO A 87 -2.97 0.29 14.33
N PRO A 88 -3.99 0.92 14.94
CA PRO A 88 -5.02 1.59 14.16
C PRO A 88 -4.43 2.83 13.45
N TRP A 89 -4.94 3.10 12.26
CA TRP A 89 -4.48 4.24 11.48
C TRP A 89 -4.93 5.55 12.13
N ASN A 90 -4.08 6.58 12.02
CA ASN A 90 -4.43 7.95 12.39
C ASN A 90 -3.78 8.93 11.42
N ARG A 91 -4.20 10.19 11.47
CA ARG A 91 -3.74 11.23 10.54
C ARG A 91 -2.25 11.50 10.58
N GLU A 92 -1.61 11.25 11.71
CA GLU A 92 -0.18 11.48 11.84
C GLU A 92 0.65 10.51 10.98
N MET A 93 0.03 9.44 10.51
CA MET A 93 0.69 8.47 9.63
C MET A 93 0.78 8.93 8.19
N MET A 94 0.01 9.98 7.82
CA MET A 94 0.08 10.56 6.47
C MET A 94 1.43 11.23 6.23
N THR A 95 1.86 11.23 4.97
CA THR A 95 3.00 12.05 4.56
C THR A 95 2.64 13.53 4.71
N GLU A 96 3.67 14.38 4.79
CA GLU A 96 3.44 15.81 4.85
C GLU A 96 2.72 16.32 3.60
N GLU A 97 3.02 15.74 2.45
CA GLU A 97 2.36 16.10 1.20
C GLU A 97 0.86 15.84 1.27
N ALA A 98 0.48 14.68 1.80
CA ALA A 98 -0.94 14.34 1.96
C ALA A 98 -1.62 15.29 2.94
N LYS A 99 -0.97 15.58 4.06
CA LYS A 99 -1.51 16.52 5.05
C LYS A 99 -1.72 17.92 4.45
N LEU A 100 -0.75 18.38 3.68
CA LEU A 100 -0.83 19.68 3.03
C LEU A 100 -1.98 19.70 2.03
N GLU A 101 -2.08 18.69 1.20
CA GLU A 101 -3.13 18.58 0.18
C GLU A 101 -4.52 18.58 0.79
N LEU A 102 -4.67 17.94 1.96
CA LEU A 102 -5.94 17.84 2.66
C LEU A 102 -6.22 19.00 3.62
N GLY A 103 -5.29 19.95 3.73
CA GLY A 103 -5.47 21.11 4.58
C GLY A 103 -5.14 20.88 6.05
N PHE A 104 -4.34 19.88 6.38
CA PHE A 104 -3.94 19.58 7.76
C PHE A 104 -2.60 20.21 8.17
N LEU A 105 -1.97 20.91 7.25
CA LEU A 105 -0.73 21.66 7.52
C LEU A 105 -0.93 23.12 7.22
#